data_50a1ea0d54a77db3b621e348bce0097c
#
_entry.id   50a1ea0d54a77db3b621e348bce0097c
#
_cell.length_a   1.000
_cell.length_b   1.000
_cell.length_c   1.000
_cell.angle_alpha   90.00
_cell.angle_beta   90.00
_cell.angle_gamma   90.00
#
_symmetry.space_group_name_H-M   'P 1'
#
loop_
_entity.id
_entity.type
_entity.pdbx_description
1 polymer ?
#
loop_
_entity_poly.entity_id
_entity_poly.type
_entity_poly.pdbx_seq_one_letter_code
_entity_poly.pdbx_strand_id
1 'polypeptide(L)'
;MFKKATKLLSTMVIVAGTVVGNFSPTLALAEGVVKAGDTEGMTNTVKVKDDSLADCKRILEGQAAFPVQAGETEPVDLVVVEDASGSFSDNFPHVRQAIDEVVQGLSDQDRVMLTSYRGGKQFMFPDGKVKINSADYDMNVRVDTQLTHDKSQFVSGFGDVRTYGGTPTASGLKLALDTYNQTHGDLTNRKTYFLLVTDGVANTRLDGYLHKTNTNDSINEYPDPRHPFQVSVEYSNDYQGAAAEVLALNQEITNQGYEMINAYWESVESLSSVNSYFDKYKTEVGPFVKQELQQGSSTPEDFITSQSIDDFTTQLKQIVKDRLAQSTPATASLTIANQFDIQSATATDDAGNDVPVQINGQTISATSTEGYVGNITIHYEVKENTAIDAETLVSSGTMNQGTIAKEFPEATIPKNDNAHACDVTPEDPTITKDIENQEHLDLTNREDSFDWHVKT
;
A
#
# COMPACT_ATOMS: atom_id res chain seq x y z
N MET A 1 24.93 -57.77 -23.83
CA MET A 1 25.39 -56.58 -24.58
C MET A 1 25.02 -55.33 -23.79
N PHE A 2 25.99 -54.79 -23.06
CA PHE A 2 25.82 -53.58 -22.23
C PHE A 2 25.90 -52.35 -23.10
N LYS A 3 24.92 -51.40 -22.99
CA LYS A 3 25.11 -49.99 -23.37
C LYS A 3 24.92 -49.11 -22.14
N LYS A 4 26.04 -48.54 -21.69
CA LYS A 4 26.13 -47.53 -20.67
C LYS A 4 25.47 -46.24 -21.21
N ALA A 5 24.52 -45.68 -20.44
CA ALA A 5 24.05 -44.33 -20.64
C ALA A 5 24.80 -43.40 -19.65
N THR A 6 25.58 -42.51 -20.21
CA THR A 6 26.36 -41.50 -19.49
C THR A 6 25.43 -40.38 -19.08
N LYS A 7 25.29 -40.13 -17.78
CA LYS A 7 24.65 -38.94 -17.23
C LYS A 7 25.61 -37.75 -17.41
N LEU A 8 25.24 -36.80 -18.20
CA LEU A 8 25.83 -35.45 -18.17
C LEU A 8 25.27 -34.69 -16.97
N LEU A 9 26.09 -34.49 -15.96
CA LEU A 9 25.87 -33.50 -14.91
C LEU A 9 26.26 -32.15 -15.50
N SER A 10 25.26 -31.28 -15.75
CA SER A 10 25.50 -29.89 -16.09
C SER A 10 25.72 -29.12 -14.79
N THR A 11 26.97 -28.86 -14.47
CA THR A 11 27.38 -28.00 -13.37
C THR A 11 27.16 -26.55 -13.81
N MET A 12 26.11 -25.93 -13.31
CA MET A 12 25.86 -24.49 -13.48
C MET A 12 26.81 -23.75 -12.54
N VAL A 13 27.90 -23.25 -13.08
CA VAL A 13 28.79 -22.33 -12.36
C VAL A 13 28.13 -20.97 -12.34
N ILE A 14 27.62 -20.57 -11.17
CA ILE A 14 27.21 -19.19 -10.93
C ILE A 14 28.51 -18.40 -10.75
N VAL A 15 28.91 -17.68 -11.78
CA VAL A 15 29.95 -16.64 -11.68
C VAL A 15 29.28 -15.43 -11.04
N ALA A 16 29.48 -15.25 -9.75
CA ALA A 16 29.26 -13.99 -9.08
C ALA A 16 30.30 -12.99 -9.61
N GLY A 17 29.94 -12.29 -10.66
CA GLY A 17 30.70 -11.16 -11.16
C GLY A 17 30.55 -9.98 -10.21
N THR A 18 31.48 -9.85 -9.27
CA THR A 18 31.72 -8.56 -8.60
C THR A 18 32.23 -7.61 -9.67
N VAL A 19 31.34 -6.76 -10.18
CA VAL A 19 31.74 -5.58 -10.96
C VAL A 19 32.31 -4.58 -9.95
N VAL A 20 33.61 -4.72 -9.67
CA VAL A 20 34.39 -3.64 -9.08
C VAL A 20 34.60 -2.64 -10.22
N GLY A 21 33.68 -1.70 -10.36
CA GLY A 21 33.87 -0.54 -11.19
C GLY A 21 34.97 0.31 -10.57
N ASN A 22 36.18 0.22 -11.11
CA ASN A 22 37.21 1.21 -10.89
C ASN A 22 36.75 2.54 -11.48
N PHE A 23 35.99 3.32 -10.71
CA PHE A 23 35.88 4.74 -10.95
C PHE A 23 37.21 5.37 -10.48
N SER A 24 38.11 5.64 -11.42
CA SER A 24 39.15 6.61 -11.19
C SER A 24 38.49 7.98 -11.10
N PRO A 25 38.52 8.65 -9.95
CA PRO A 25 38.06 10.02 -9.87
C PRO A 25 39.11 10.93 -10.47
N THR A 26 38.90 11.40 -11.69
CA THR A 26 39.50 12.66 -12.11
C THR A 26 38.73 13.78 -11.43
N LEU A 27 39.09 14.05 -10.20
CA LEU A 27 38.63 15.17 -9.41
C LEU A 27 39.22 16.46 -9.95
N ALA A 28 38.41 17.26 -10.64
CA ALA A 28 38.49 18.70 -10.50
C ALA A 28 37.76 19.02 -9.20
N LEU A 29 38.50 19.34 -8.17
CA LEU A 29 38.00 19.66 -6.84
C LEU A 29 37.22 20.98 -6.89
N ALA A 30 35.90 20.90 -6.94
CA ALA A 30 35.05 21.91 -6.35
C ALA A 30 34.73 21.42 -4.92
N GLU A 31 35.13 22.19 -3.94
CA GLU A 31 35.20 21.87 -2.53
C GLU A 31 33.81 21.58 -1.94
N GLY A 32 33.51 20.33 -1.73
CA GLY A 32 32.47 19.85 -0.83
C GLY A 32 32.97 18.58 -0.18
N VAL A 33 33.34 18.62 1.08
CA VAL A 33 33.79 17.43 1.79
C VAL A 33 32.58 16.67 2.25
N VAL A 34 32.31 15.59 1.53
CA VAL A 34 31.39 14.57 1.97
C VAL A 34 32.00 13.79 3.12
N LYS A 35 31.42 13.85 4.31
CA LYS A 35 31.54 12.77 5.27
C LYS A 35 30.65 11.65 4.81
N ALA A 36 31.14 10.74 4.00
CA ALA A 36 30.49 9.47 3.73
C ALA A 36 30.48 8.66 5.03
N GLY A 37 29.46 8.78 5.81
CA GLY A 37 29.13 7.80 6.83
C GLY A 37 28.54 6.61 6.10
N ASP A 38 29.27 5.49 6.09
CA ASP A 38 28.83 4.23 5.53
C ASP A 38 27.76 3.63 6.45
N THR A 39 26.56 4.16 6.39
CA THR A 39 25.41 3.63 7.11
C THR A 39 24.58 2.84 6.13
N GLU A 40 24.97 1.57 5.93
CA GLU A 40 24.15 0.51 5.30
C GLU A 40 23.55 0.86 3.92
N GLY A 41 24.34 1.43 3.03
CA GLY A 41 23.93 1.79 1.67
C GLY A 41 23.24 3.15 1.55
N MET A 42 23.07 3.88 2.65
CA MET A 42 22.57 5.25 2.65
C MET A 42 23.66 6.23 2.25
N THR A 43 23.36 7.19 1.40
CA THR A 43 24.26 8.26 1.03
C THR A 43 23.58 9.61 1.16
N ASN A 44 24.36 10.65 1.53
CA ASN A 44 23.89 12.02 1.53
C ASN A 44 25.09 12.93 1.22
N THR A 45 25.02 13.64 0.11
CA THR A 45 26.13 14.42 -0.41
C THR A 45 25.64 15.79 -0.84
N VAL A 46 26.51 16.78 -0.75
CA VAL A 46 26.25 18.14 -1.22
C VAL A 46 27.48 18.72 -1.87
N LYS A 47 27.31 19.49 -2.92
CA LYS A 47 28.37 20.23 -3.62
C LYS A 47 27.90 21.62 -4.03
N VAL A 48 28.86 22.52 -4.25
CA VAL A 48 28.56 23.85 -4.82
C VAL A 48 28.15 23.68 -6.28
N LYS A 49 26.96 24.19 -6.63
CA LYS A 49 26.45 24.25 -8.00
C LYS A 49 26.82 25.58 -8.66
N ASP A 50 26.65 26.69 -7.92
CA ASP A 50 26.95 28.04 -8.40
C ASP A 50 27.42 28.91 -7.22
N ASP A 51 28.57 29.57 -7.36
CA ASP A 51 29.18 30.50 -6.42
C ASP A 51 29.37 31.92 -7.02
N SER A 52 28.91 32.13 -8.25
CA SER A 52 29.09 33.38 -9.00
C SER A 52 27.96 34.42 -8.78
N LEU A 53 27.14 34.21 -7.75
CA LEU A 53 25.97 35.05 -7.50
C LEU A 53 26.34 36.43 -6.98
N ALA A 54 25.61 37.44 -7.43
CA ALA A 54 25.82 38.83 -7.08
C ALA A 54 25.61 39.15 -5.57
N ASP A 55 24.90 38.28 -4.87
CA ASP A 55 24.68 38.38 -3.42
C ASP A 55 25.69 37.58 -2.57
N CYS A 56 26.72 37.03 -3.21
CA CYS A 56 27.77 36.20 -2.60
C CYS A 56 27.28 34.96 -1.85
N LYS A 57 26.06 34.49 -2.17
CA LYS A 57 25.42 33.32 -1.61
C LYS A 57 25.44 32.18 -2.62
N ARG A 58 25.97 31.02 -2.20
CA ARG A 58 26.09 29.87 -3.09
C ARG A 58 24.74 29.17 -3.29
N ILE A 59 24.56 28.59 -4.46
CA ILE A 59 23.57 27.54 -4.71
C ILE A 59 24.29 26.20 -4.58
N LEU A 60 23.72 25.31 -3.78
CA LEU A 60 24.24 23.97 -3.55
C LEU A 60 23.30 22.94 -4.20
N GLU A 61 23.87 21.89 -4.73
CA GLU A 61 23.18 20.72 -5.25
C GLU A 61 23.45 19.55 -4.31
N GLY A 62 22.38 18.95 -3.78
CA GLY A 62 22.45 17.81 -2.88
C GLY A 62 21.86 16.56 -3.50
N GLN A 63 22.38 15.41 -3.07
CA GLN A 63 21.90 14.10 -3.46
C GLN A 63 21.90 13.18 -2.24
N ALA A 64 20.72 12.59 -1.94
CA ALA A 64 20.58 11.57 -0.91
C ALA A 64 19.98 10.31 -1.50
N ALA A 65 20.61 9.15 -1.29
CA ALA A 65 20.11 7.88 -1.78
C ALA A 65 19.88 6.89 -0.64
N PHE A 66 18.86 6.07 -0.78
CA PHE A 66 18.49 5.05 0.20
C PHE A 66 17.99 3.78 -0.49
N PRO A 67 18.33 2.58 0.05
CA PRO A 67 17.83 1.32 -0.46
C PRO A 67 16.42 1.03 0.07
N VAL A 68 15.54 0.57 -0.79
CA VAL A 68 14.28 -0.09 -0.44
C VAL A 68 14.52 -1.59 -0.50
N GLN A 69 14.40 -2.24 0.64
CA GLN A 69 14.78 -3.66 0.78
C GLN A 69 13.63 -4.58 0.44
N ALA A 70 13.94 -5.72 -0.20
CA ALA A 70 12.99 -6.80 -0.36
C ALA A 70 12.78 -7.53 0.98
N GLY A 71 11.54 -7.97 1.23
CA GLY A 71 11.24 -8.85 2.34
C GLY A 71 10.97 -8.18 3.69
N GLU A 72 11.05 -6.85 3.79
CA GLU A 72 10.48 -6.13 4.92
C GLU A 72 8.98 -5.96 4.66
N THR A 73 8.23 -7.02 4.91
CA THR A 73 6.78 -6.97 4.90
C THR A 73 6.28 -6.55 6.27
N GLU A 74 5.31 -5.65 6.32
CA GLU A 74 4.58 -5.44 7.56
C GLU A 74 3.91 -6.74 7.98
N PRO A 75 3.92 -7.07 9.28
CA PRO A 75 3.12 -8.18 9.76
C PRO A 75 1.66 -8.04 9.33
N VAL A 76 1.05 -9.15 8.96
CA VAL A 76 -0.29 -9.18 8.40
C VAL A 76 -1.26 -9.83 9.36
N ASP A 77 -2.49 -9.32 9.38
CA ASP A 77 -3.66 -10.00 9.90
C ASP A 77 -4.54 -10.45 8.73
N LEU A 78 -4.69 -11.75 8.55
CA LEU A 78 -5.55 -12.34 7.54
C LEU A 78 -6.84 -12.83 8.20
N VAL A 79 -7.94 -12.14 7.92
CA VAL A 79 -9.29 -12.49 8.40
C VAL A 79 -10.04 -13.21 7.29
N VAL A 80 -10.17 -14.52 7.40
CA VAL A 80 -10.87 -15.36 6.44
C VAL A 80 -12.35 -15.44 6.82
N VAL A 81 -13.22 -15.11 5.85
CA VAL A 81 -14.68 -15.21 5.97
C VAL A 81 -15.16 -16.23 4.94
N GLU A 82 -15.44 -17.44 5.41
CA GLU A 82 -15.65 -18.61 4.57
C GLU A 82 -17.10 -18.98 4.43
N ASP A 83 -17.53 -19.15 3.19
CA ASP A 83 -18.83 -19.71 2.85
C ASP A 83 -18.85 -21.23 3.10
N ALA A 84 -19.70 -21.64 4.00
CA ALA A 84 -19.96 -23.06 4.27
C ALA A 84 -21.41 -23.44 3.92
N SER A 85 -22.00 -22.75 2.95
CA SER A 85 -23.36 -23.07 2.45
C SER A 85 -23.40 -24.43 1.73
N GLY A 86 -24.61 -24.92 1.49
CA GLY A 86 -24.80 -26.24 0.89
C GLY A 86 -24.32 -26.36 -0.55
N SER A 87 -24.34 -25.26 -1.32
CA SER A 87 -23.85 -25.22 -2.71
C SER A 87 -22.33 -25.48 -2.81
N PHE A 88 -21.60 -25.11 -1.78
CA PHE A 88 -20.13 -25.21 -1.75
C PHE A 88 -19.60 -26.60 -1.35
N SER A 89 -20.49 -27.52 -0.92
CA SER A 89 -20.10 -28.80 -0.28
C SER A 89 -19.08 -29.63 -1.05
N ASP A 90 -19.27 -29.74 -2.37
CA ASP A 90 -18.42 -30.61 -3.20
C ASP A 90 -17.01 -30.03 -3.41
N ASN A 91 -16.87 -28.72 -3.39
CA ASN A 91 -15.62 -28.00 -3.68
C ASN A 91 -14.95 -27.40 -2.44
N PHE A 92 -15.68 -27.36 -1.33
CA PHE A 92 -15.16 -26.86 -0.06
C PHE A 92 -13.81 -27.47 0.37
N PRO A 93 -13.56 -28.80 0.20
CA PRO A 93 -12.24 -29.36 0.52
C PRO A 93 -11.08 -28.78 -0.29
N HIS A 94 -11.31 -28.45 -1.58
CA HIS A 94 -10.28 -27.85 -2.45
C HIS A 94 -9.94 -26.44 -2.02
N VAL A 95 -10.98 -25.64 -1.73
CA VAL A 95 -10.80 -24.26 -1.24
C VAL A 95 -10.11 -24.25 0.13
N ARG A 96 -10.55 -25.11 1.04
CA ARG A 96 -9.92 -25.26 2.34
C ARG A 96 -8.44 -25.59 2.20
N GLN A 97 -8.08 -26.53 1.34
CA GLN A 97 -6.68 -26.87 1.10
C GLN A 97 -5.90 -25.65 0.57
N ALA A 98 -6.47 -24.89 -0.35
CA ALA A 98 -5.80 -23.71 -0.90
C ALA A 98 -5.55 -22.64 0.18
N ILE A 99 -6.51 -22.39 1.06
CA ILE A 99 -6.39 -21.43 2.16
C ILE A 99 -5.40 -21.97 3.23
N ASP A 100 -5.44 -23.26 3.56
CA ASP A 100 -4.50 -23.88 4.48
C ASP A 100 -3.05 -23.73 3.97
N GLU A 101 -2.80 -23.93 2.66
CA GLU A 101 -1.49 -23.74 2.04
C GLU A 101 -1.02 -22.27 2.14
N VAL A 102 -1.93 -21.31 1.93
CA VAL A 102 -1.65 -19.87 2.11
C VAL A 102 -1.26 -19.57 3.56
N VAL A 103 -2.06 -20.05 4.51
CA VAL A 103 -1.84 -19.82 5.95
C VAL A 103 -0.53 -20.44 6.42
N GLN A 104 -0.16 -21.61 5.91
CA GLN A 104 1.13 -22.22 6.21
C GLN A 104 2.32 -21.41 5.69
N GLY A 105 2.13 -20.61 4.63
CA GLY A 105 3.15 -19.74 4.06
C GLY A 105 3.35 -18.42 4.81
N LEU A 106 2.49 -18.07 5.76
CA LEU A 106 2.60 -16.85 6.55
C LEU A 106 3.85 -16.86 7.45
N SER A 107 4.34 -15.68 7.82
CA SER A 107 5.43 -15.52 8.80
C SER A 107 4.95 -15.81 10.22
N ASP A 108 5.87 -15.94 11.17
CA ASP A 108 5.52 -16.12 12.58
C ASP A 108 4.97 -14.84 13.24
N GLN A 109 5.11 -13.69 12.58
CA GLN A 109 4.57 -12.41 13.02
C GLN A 109 3.16 -12.15 12.53
N ASP A 110 2.70 -12.90 11.53
CA ASP A 110 1.36 -12.79 10.97
C ASP A 110 0.34 -13.46 11.87
N ARG A 111 -0.90 -12.97 11.82
CA ARG A 111 -2.03 -13.54 12.55
C ARG A 111 -3.13 -13.94 11.59
N VAL A 112 -3.89 -14.93 11.97
CA VAL A 112 -5.01 -15.44 11.18
C VAL A 112 -6.25 -15.56 12.05
N MET A 113 -7.41 -15.31 11.43
CA MET A 113 -8.72 -15.50 12.03
C MET A 113 -9.63 -16.21 11.01
N LEU A 114 -10.51 -17.08 11.48
CA LEU A 114 -11.49 -17.75 10.64
C LEU A 114 -12.90 -17.53 11.17
N THR A 115 -13.76 -17.05 10.29
CA THR A 115 -15.21 -17.02 10.50
C THR A 115 -15.87 -17.79 9.38
N SER A 116 -16.81 -18.66 9.70
CA SER A 116 -17.64 -19.34 8.69
C SER A 116 -19.12 -19.04 8.87
N TYR A 117 -19.85 -19.12 7.75
CA TYR A 117 -21.28 -18.87 7.75
C TYR A 117 -22.03 -19.88 6.87
N ARG A 118 -23.24 -20.26 7.31
CA ARG A 118 -24.12 -21.20 6.65
C ARG A 118 -25.53 -21.17 7.22
N GLY A 119 -26.46 -21.77 6.51
CA GLY A 119 -27.86 -21.89 6.97
C GLY A 119 -28.63 -20.56 6.87
N GLY A 120 -29.85 -20.57 7.31
CA GLY A 120 -30.70 -19.39 7.43
C GLY A 120 -31.75 -19.64 8.52
N LYS A 121 -32.20 -18.58 9.17
CA LYS A 121 -32.96 -18.70 10.42
C LYS A 121 -34.34 -19.29 10.22
N GLN A 122 -34.99 -19.02 9.12
CA GLN A 122 -36.31 -19.52 8.82
C GLN A 122 -36.67 -19.30 7.33
N PHE A 123 -37.37 -20.26 6.73
CA PHE A 123 -38.02 -20.04 5.45
C PHE A 123 -39.47 -19.61 5.71
N MET A 124 -39.83 -18.37 5.34
CA MET A 124 -41.22 -17.93 5.35
C MET A 124 -41.89 -18.29 4.02
N PHE A 125 -42.94 -19.07 4.10
CA PHE A 125 -43.78 -19.37 2.94
C PHE A 125 -44.79 -18.24 2.68
N PRO A 126 -45.30 -18.07 1.45
CA PRO A 126 -46.25 -17.01 1.10
C PRO A 126 -47.55 -17.03 1.90
N ASP A 127 -47.92 -18.19 2.48
CA ASP A 127 -49.10 -18.36 3.31
C ASP A 127 -48.89 -17.96 4.79
N GLY A 128 -47.74 -17.36 5.09
CA GLY A 128 -47.37 -16.95 6.46
C GLY A 128 -47.01 -18.10 7.40
N LYS A 129 -46.94 -19.33 6.88
CA LYS A 129 -46.49 -20.47 7.68
C LYS A 129 -44.97 -20.48 7.77
N VAL A 130 -44.47 -20.59 8.98
CA VAL A 130 -43.06 -20.82 9.25
C VAL A 130 -42.84 -22.31 9.33
N LYS A 131 -42.07 -22.87 8.41
CA LYS A 131 -41.58 -24.23 8.56
C LYS A 131 -40.31 -24.18 9.38
N ILE A 132 -40.42 -24.55 10.63
CA ILE A 132 -39.24 -24.78 11.50
C ILE A 132 -38.57 -26.03 10.97
N ASN A 133 -37.34 -25.85 10.51
CA ASN A 133 -36.59 -26.95 9.95
C ASN A 133 -35.73 -27.66 11.00
N SER A 134 -35.25 -28.83 10.61
CA SER A 134 -34.23 -29.57 11.29
C SER A 134 -33.00 -28.66 11.51
N ALA A 135 -32.16 -28.97 12.49
CA ALA A 135 -30.94 -28.25 12.83
C ALA A 135 -29.99 -27.93 11.66
N ASP A 136 -30.21 -28.58 10.51
CA ASP A 136 -29.39 -28.41 9.29
C ASP A 136 -29.71 -27.09 8.52
N TYR A 137 -30.73 -26.36 8.90
CA TYR A 137 -31.10 -25.10 8.24
C TYR A 137 -31.01 -23.88 9.16
N ASP A 138 -30.73 -24.11 10.43
CA ASP A 138 -30.51 -22.99 11.36
C ASP A 138 -29.30 -22.16 10.94
N MET A 139 -29.45 -20.85 10.97
CA MET A 139 -28.34 -19.97 10.70
C MET A 139 -27.21 -20.22 11.71
N ASN A 140 -26.06 -20.54 11.19
CA ASN A 140 -24.85 -20.79 11.96
C ASN A 140 -23.73 -19.93 11.41
N VAL A 141 -23.52 -18.80 12.07
CA VAL A 141 -22.43 -17.87 11.81
C VAL A 141 -21.55 -17.84 13.04
N ARG A 142 -20.30 -18.21 12.89
CA ARG A 142 -19.42 -18.38 14.04
C ARG A 142 -17.98 -18.03 13.74
N VAL A 143 -17.23 -17.69 14.80
CA VAL A 143 -15.79 -17.61 14.76
C VAL A 143 -15.25 -19.03 15.01
N ASP A 144 -14.65 -19.63 14.02
CA ASP A 144 -14.07 -20.99 14.10
C ASP A 144 -12.65 -20.93 14.69
N THR A 145 -11.92 -19.83 14.40
CA THR A 145 -10.61 -19.56 15.00
C THR A 145 -10.51 -18.07 15.34
N GLN A 146 -10.22 -17.76 16.59
CA GLN A 146 -9.91 -16.40 17.03
C GLN A 146 -8.60 -15.93 16.43
N LEU A 147 -8.39 -14.59 16.35
CA LEU A 147 -7.16 -14.02 15.85
C LEU A 147 -5.94 -14.57 16.62
N THR A 148 -5.05 -15.25 15.91
CA THR A 148 -3.93 -15.99 16.51
C THR A 148 -2.72 -16.06 15.57
N HIS A 149 -1.52 -16.17 16.15
CA HIS A 149 -0.30 -16.55 15.44
C HIS A 149 -0.18 -18.06 15.20
N ASP A 150 -0.97 -18.86 15.91
CA ASP A 150 -0.93 -20.32 15.84
C ASP A 150 -1.72 -20.83 14.64
N LYS A 151 -1.01 -21.06 13.55
CA LYS A 151 -1.56 -21.59 12.29
C LYS A 151 -2.21 -22.97 12.47
N SER A 152 -1.77 -23.76 13.45
CA SER A 152 -2.35 -25.07 13.72
C SER A 152 -3.77 -24.98 14.29
N GLN A 153 -4.05 -23.92 15.06
CA GLN A 153 -5.42 -23.64 15.52
C GLN A 153 -6.34 -23.26 14.34
N PHE A 154 -5.84 -22.49 13.37
CA PHE A 154 -6.59 -22.17 12.17
C PHE A 154 -6.94 -23.42 11.37
N VAL A 155 -5.96 -24.25 11.04
CA VAL A 155 -6.16 -25.49 10.28
C VAL A 155 -7.13 -26.44 10.99
N SER A 156 -7.03 -26.55 12.32
CA SER A 156 -7.95 -27.36 13.13
C SER A 156 -9.37 -26.79 13.12
N GLY A 157 -9.53 -25.48 13.36
CA GLY A 157 -10.83 -24.79 13.30
C GLY A 157 -11.49 -24.95 11.94
N PHE A 158 -10.72 -24.79 10.86
CA PHE A 158 -11.20 -24.98 9.50
C PHE A 158 -11.59 -26.43 9.21
N GLY A 159 -10.86 -27.39 9.78
CA GLY A 159 -11.19 -28.82 9.70
C GLY A 159 -12.55 -29.20 10.30
N ASP A 160 -13.04 -28.42 11.26
CA ASP A 160 -14.31 -28.62 11.95
C ASP A 160 -15.53 -27.96 11.25
N VAL A 161 -15.30 -27.15 10.22
CA VAL A 161 -16.37 -26.51 9.45
C VAL A 161 -17.13 -27.56 8.65
N ARG A 162 -18.47 -27.48 8.68
CA ARG A 162 -19.39 -28.35 7.93
C ARG A 162 -20.25 -27.51 7.02
N THR A 163 -20.51 -27.97 5.83
CA THR A 163 -21.29 -27.27 4.81
C THR A 163 -22.75 -27.70 4.84
N TYR A 164 -23.68 -26.73 4.87
CA TYR A 164 -25.12 -26.95 4.71
C TYR A 164 -25.90 -25.63 4.55
N GLY A 165 -27.12 -25.75 4.04
CA GLY A 165 -28.15 -24.70 4.08
C GLY A 165 -27.83 -23.47 3.23
N GLY A 166 -28.32 -22.32 3.69
CA GLY A 166 -28.25 -21.04 2.98
C GLY A 166 -26.95 -20.27 3.17
N THR A 167 -26.93 -19.04 2.64
CA THR A 167 -25.73 -18.23 2.45
C THR A 167 -25.86 -16.86 3.17
N PRO A 168 -25.75 -16.79 4.50
CA PRO A 168 -25.84 -15.54 5.28
C PRO A 168 -24.51 -14.74 5.26
N THR A 169 -24.05 -14.35 4.08
CA THR A 169 -22.75 -13.72 3.86
C THR A 169 -22.56 -12.43 4.66
N ALA A 170 -23.57 -11.54 4.65
CA ALA A 170 -23.52 -10.30 5.41
C ALA A 170 -23.34 -10.55 6.91
N SER A 171 -24.01 -11.57 7.46
CA SER A 171 -23.85 -11.96 8.86
C SER A 171 -22.45 -12.49 9.17
N GLY A 172 -21.85 -13.23 8.21
CA GLY A 172 -20.46 -13.71 8.30
C GLY A 172 -19.47 -12.56 8.35
N LEU A 173 -19.57 -11.63 7.41
CA LEU A 173 -18.73 -10.42 7.36
C LEU A 173 -18.88 -9.56 8.61
N LYS A 174 -20.12 -9.34 9.06
CA LYS A 174 -20.38 -8.53 10.26
C LYS A 174 -19.77 -9.15 11.51
N LEU A 175 -19.92 -10.46 11.70
CA LEU A 175 -19.32 -11.15 12.83
C LEU A 175 -17.78 -11.10 12.78
N ALA A 176 -17.22 -11.28 11.59
CA ALA A 176 -15.77 -11.20 11.39
C ALA A 176 -15.24 -9.81 11.74
N LEU A 177 -15.87 -8.75 11.20
CA LEU A 177 -15.47 -7.36 11.46
C LEU A 177 -15.60 -7.00 12.94
N ASP A 178 -16.76 -7.29 13.56
CA ASP A 178 -17.01 -6.99 14.97
C ASP A 178 -16.02 -7.72 15.90
N THR A 179 -15.74 -9.01 15.60
CA THR A 179 -14.78 -9.80 16.38
C THR A 179 -13.36 -9.28 16.21
N TYR A 180 -12.96 -9.01 14.97
CA TYR A 180 -11.65 -8.47 14.68
C TYR A 180 -11.43 -7.12 15.41
N ASN A 181 -12.37 -6.19 15.29
CA ASN A 181 -12.31 -4.89 15.95
C ASN A 181 -12.21 -4.98 17.48
N GLN A 182 -12.72 -6.04 18.08
CA GLN A 182 -12.62 -6.27 19.54
C GLN A 182 -11.30 -6.92 19.96
N THR A 183 -10.59 -7.59 19.04
CA THR A 183 -9.48 -8.47 19.39
C THR A 183 -8.14 -8.11 18.77
N HIS A 184 -8.10 -7.25 17.73
CA HIS A 184 -6.86 -6.98 17.00
C HIS A 184 -5.76 -6.30 17.81
N GLY A 185 -6.11 -5.52 18.86
CA GLY A 185 -5.15 -4.79 19.68
C GLY A 185 -4.49 -3.63 18.93
N ASP A 186 -3.16 -3.49 19.05
CA ASP A 186 -2.39 -2.46 18.34
C ASP A 186 -2.15 -2.86 16.88
N LEU A 187 -2.51 -1.97 15.96
CA LEU A 187 -2.34 -2.14 14.50
C LEU A 187 -1.17 -1.29 13.95
N THR A 188 -0.39 -0.66 14.81
CA THR A 188 0.79 0.08 14.35
C THR A 188 1.73 -0.83 13.58
N ASN A 189 2.05 -0.45 12.34
CA ASN A 189 2.88 -1.22 11.41
C ASN A 189 2.33 -2.64 11.14
N ARG A 190 1.03 -2.76 10.96
CA ARG A 190 0.35 -4.01 10.58
C ARG A 190 -0.66 -3.76 9.49
N LYS A 191 -0.68 -4.62 8.47
CA LYS A 191 -1.72 -4.62 7.44
C LYS A 191 -2.81 -5.61 7.77
N THR A 192 -4.05 -5.30 7.42
CA THR A 192 -5.20 -6.17 7.65
C THR A 192 -5.90 -6.46 6.34
N TYR A 193 -6.04 -7.75 6.04
CA TYR A 193 -6.77 -8.25 4.89
C TYR A 193 -7.99 -9.05 5.34
N PHE A 194 -9.16 -8.69 4.83
CA PHE A 194 -10.37 -9.51 4.88
C PHE A 194 -10.48 -10.27 3.58
N LEU A 195 -10.53 -11.59 3.66
CA LEU A 195 -10.70 -12.49 2.53
C LEU A 195 -12.09 -13.15 2.63
N LEU A 196 -13.03 -12.68 1.80
CA LEU A 196 -14.31 -13.36 1.62
C LEU A 196 -14.16 -14.42 0.53
N VAL A 197 -14.53 -15.65 0.85
CA VAL A 197 -14.60 -16.76 -0.11
C VAL A 197 -16.03 -17.27 -0.17
N THR A 198 -16.64 -17.24 -1.35
CA THR A 198 -18.03 -17.67 -1.56
C THR A 198 -18.22 -18.28 -2.94
N ASP A 199 -19.21 -19.19 -3.07
CA ASP A 199 -19.67 -19.74 -4.35
C ASP A 199 -21.10 -19.34 -4.69
N GLY A 200 -21.71 -18.53 -3.84
CA GLY A 200 -23.14 -18.31 -3.89
C GLY A 200 -23.60 -16.90 -3.74
N VAL A 201 -24.86 -16.76 -4.06
CA VAL A 201 -25.62 -15.55 -3.79
C VAL A 201 -25.95 -15.48 -2.32
N ALA A 202 -25.64 -14.36 -1.68
CA ALA A 202 -26.18 -14.05 -0.37
C ALA A 202 -27.72 -14.14 -0.44
N ASN A 203 -28.30 -15.09 0.26
CA ASN A 203 -29.74 -15.34 0.24
C ASN A 203 -30.42 -15.15 1.60
N THR A 204 -29.63 -14.70 2.60
CA THR A 204 -30.12 -14.42 3.94
C THR A 204 -29.66 -13.02 4.34
N ARG A 205 -30.62 -12.20 4.78
CA ARG A 205 -30.38 -10.83 5.24
C ARG A 205 -29.77 -10.82 6.65
N LEU A 206 -29.28 -9.67 7.09
CA LEU A 206 -28.71 -9.46 8.45
C LEU A 206 -29.70 -9.79 9.57
N ASP A 207 -31.01 -9.64 9.32
CA ASP A 207 -32.04 -10.05 10.28
C ASP A 207 -32.21 -11.58 10.39
N GLY A 208 -31.52 -12.33 9.53
CA GLY A 208 -31.52 -13.79 9.51
C GLY A 208 -32.70 -14.42 8.76
N TYR A 209 -33.52 -13.62 8.04
CA TYR A 209 -34.66 -14.11 7.28
C TYR A 209 -34.37 -14.06 5.77
N LEU A 210 -34.93 -15.05 5.07
CA LEU A 210 -35.14 -15.00 3.62
C LEU A 210 -36.38 -14.15 3.34
N HIS A 211 -36.16 -12.95 2.79
CA HIS A 211 -37.28 -12.09 2.40
C HIS A 211 -37.72 -12.37 0.98
N LYS A 212 -39.02 -12.62 0.80
CA LYS A 212 -39.66 -12.62 -0.50
C LYS A 212 -40.23 -11.24 -0.78
N THR A 213 -39.73 -10.61 -1.83
CA THR A 213 -40.15 -9.26 -2.20
C THR A 213 -41.25 -9.23 -3.24
N ASN A 214 -41.62 -10.36 -3.86
CA ASN A 214 -42.63 -10.38 -4.90
C ASN A 214 -43.69 -11.45 -4.65
N THR A 215 -44.95 -11.02 -4.46
CA THR A 215 -46.10 -11.89 -4.24
C THR A 215 -46.56 -12.66 -5.47
N ASN A 216 -46.00 -12.39 -6.65
CA ASN A 216 -46.35 -13.06 -7.91
C ASN A 216 -45.33 -14.13 -8.30
N ASP A 217 -44.22 -14.25 -7.62
CA ASP A 217 -43.30 -15.36 -7.85
C ASP A 217 -43.88 -16.59 -7.14
N SER A 218 -44.59 -17.41 -7.90
CA SER A 218 -45.04 -18.73 -7.45
C SER A 218 -43.78 -19.48 -6.97
N ILE A 219 -43.79 -19.84 -5.70
CA ILE A 219 -42.93 -20.93 -5.25
C ILE A 219 -43.43 -22.14 -6.01
N ASN A 220 -42.74 -22.60 -7.01
CA ASN A 220 -42.91 -23.93 -7.47
C ASN A 220 -42.47 -24.86 -6.34
N GLU A 221 -43.43 -25.18 -5.46
CA GLU A 221 -43.33 -26.33 -4.60
C GLU A 221 -43.24 -27.55 -5.51
N TYR A 222 -42.03 -27.93 -5.87
CA TYR A 222 -41.76 -29.30 -6.24
C TYR A 222 -41.51 -30.06 -4.95
N PRO A 223 -42.49 -30.77 -4.44
CA PRO A 223 -42.21 -31.84 -3.51
C PRO A 223 -41.57 -32.94 -4.32
N ASP A 224 -40.26 -32.93 -4.53
CA ASP A 224 -39.56 -34.18 -4.78
C ASP A 224 -39.75 -35.00 -3.50
N PRO A 225 -40.47 -36.14 -3.56
CA PRO A 225 -40.67 -36.98 -2.38
C PRO A 225 -39.33 -37.45 -1.79
N ARG A 226 -38.24 -37.36 -2.56
CA ARG A 226 -36.89 -37.75 -2.14
C ARG A 226 -36.13 -36.58 -1.49
N HIS A 227 -36.60 -35.35 -1.74
CA HIS A 227 -36.04 -34.12 -1.19
C HIS A 227 -37.16 -33.16 -0.77
N PRO A 228 -37.96 -33.51 0.26
CA PRO A 228 -39.15 -32.76 0.66
C PRO A 228 -38.85 -31.33 1.13
N PHE A 229 -37.56 -30.92 1.14
CA PHE A 229 -37.06 -29.68 1.62
C PHE A 229 -36.24 -28.87 0.58
N GLN A 230 -36.20 -29.30 -0.69
CA GLN A 230 -35.75 -28.40 -1.74
C GLN A 230 -36.84 -27.33 -1.95
N VAL A 231 -36.76 -26.32 -1.11
CA VAL A 231 -37.35 -25.03 -1.47
C VAL A 231 -36.52 -24.57 -2.64
N SER A 232 -37.06 -24.63 -3.86
CA SER A 232 -36.52 -23.84 -4.95
C SER A 232 -36.66 -22.40 -4.48
N VAL A 233 -35.56 -21.82 -4.01
CA VAL A 233 -35.49 -20.39 -3.84
C VAL A 233 -35.56 -19.86 -5.26
N GLU A 234 -36.73 -19.53 -5.74
CA GLU A 234 -36.84 -18.63 -6.88
C GLU A 234 -36.09 -17.40 -6.43
N TYR A 235 -35.03 -17.05 -7.16
CA TYR A 235 -34.27 -15.88 -6.93
C TYR A 235 -35.21 -14.68 -6.99
N SER A 236 -35.87 -14.42 -5.87
CA SER A 236 -36.69 -13.24 -5.70
C SER A 236 -35.73 -12.03 -5.76
N ASN A 237 -36.26 -10.85 -6.07
CA ASN A 237 -35.45 -9.61 -6.09
C ASN A 237 -34.76 -9.30 -4.75
N ASP A 238 -34.95 -10.14 -3.74
CA ASP A 238 -34.33 -9.97 -2.42
C ASP A 238 -32.85 -10.34 -2.39
N TYR A 239 -32.33 -11.08 -3.38
CA TYR A 239 -30.89 -11.27 -3.54
C TYR A 239 -30.16 -9.91 -3.71
N GLN A 240 -30.82 -8.92 -4.31
CA GLN A 240 -30.27 -7.57 -4.45
C GLN A 240 -30.10 -6.87 -3.08
N GLY A 241 -31.12 -7.05 -2.20
CA GLY A 241 -31.01 -6.51 -0.84
C GLY A 241 -29.94 -7.19 0.00
N ALA A 242 -29.82 -8.52 -0.11
CA ALA A 242 -28.78 -9.26 0.58
C ALA A 242 -27.36 -8.91 0.05
N ALA A 243 -27.21 -8.78 -1.26
CA ALA A 243 -25.95 -8.34 -1.88
C ALA A 243 -25.60 -6.91 -1.50
N ALA A 244 -26.56 -6.00 -1.43
CA ALA A 244 -26.35 -4.63 -0.97
C ALA A 244 -25.85 -4.56 0.49
N GLU A 245 -26.32 -5.46 1.37
CA GLU A 245 -25.80 -5.57 2.74
C GLU A 245 -24.34 -6.07 2.75
N VAL A 246 -23.99 -7.01 1.87
CA VAL A 246 -22.60 -7.47 1.68
C VAL A 246 -21.70 -6.34 1.19
N LEU A 247 -22.14 -5.60 0.15
CA LEU A 247 -21.41 -4.45 -0.37
C LEU A 247 -21.20 -3.37 0.70
N ALA A 248 -22.23 -3.06 1.49
CA ALA A 248 -22.14 -2.08 2.57
C ALA A 248 -21.09 -2.49 3.63
N LEU A 249 -21.03 -3.77 3.98
CA LEU A 249 -20.02 -4.28 4.93
C LEU A 249 -18.61 -4.30 4.34
N ASN A 250 -18.45 -4.65 3.06
CA ASN A 250 -17.17 -4.53 2.37
C ASN A 250 -16.67 -3.07 2.40
N GLN A 251 -17.56 -2.11 2.14
CA GLN A 251 -17.25 -0.68 2.24
C GLN A 251 -16.97 -0.25 3.68
N GLU A 252 -17.66 -0.80 4.68
CA GLU A 252 -17.35 -0.53 6.09
C GLU A 252 -15.94 -1.02 6.45
N ILE A 253 -15.55 -2.20 5.98
CA ILE A 253 -14.20 -2.78 6.16
C ILE A 253 -13.14 -1.85 5.53
N THR A 254 -13.33 -1.46 4.27
CA THR A 254 -12.37 -0.59 3.57
C THR A 254 -12.31 0.82 4.15
N ASN A 255 -13.43 1.38 4.63
CA ASN A 255 -13.48 2.68 5.29
C ASN A 255 -12.73 2.71 6.64
N GLN A 256 -12.55 1.54 7.27
CA GLN A 256 -11.73 1.40 8.48
C GLN A 256 -10.23 1.27 8.16
N GLY A 257 -9.85 1.30 6.89
CA GLY A 257 -8.46 1.17 6.43
C GLY A 257 -7.99 -0.27 6.28
N TYR A 258 -8.89 -1.25 6.31
CA TYR A 258 -8.59 -2.65 6.02
C TYR A 258 -8.75 -2.93 4.53
N GLU A 259 -8.02 -3.91 4.01
CA GLU A 259 -8.14 -4.32 2.62
C GLU A 259 -9.12 -5.48 2.48
N MET A 260 -10.00 -5.40 1.45
CA MET A 260 -11.02 -6.38 1.18
C MET A 260 -10.74 -7.13 -0.12
N ILE A 261 -10.53 -8.44 -0.01
CA ILE A 261 -10.36 -9.38 -1.12
C ILE A 261 -11.64 -10.22 -1.23
N ASN A 262 -12.29 -10.18 -2.38
CA ASN A 262 -13.48 -11.00 -2.66
C ASN A 262 -13.14 -12.10 -3.65
N ALA A 263 -13.32 -13.34 -3.25
CA ALA A 263 -13.11 -14.54 -4.07
C ALA A 263 -14.46 -15.22 -4.33
N TYR A 264 -14.92 -15.16 -5.56
CA TYR A 264 -16.19 -15.73 -5.99
C TYR A 264 -15.98 -16.91 -6.94
N TRP A 265 -16.26 -18.12 -6.49
CA TRP A 265 -16.26 -19.28 -7.36
C TRP A 265 -17.62 -19.43 -8.06
N GLU A 266 -17.62 -19.40 -9.39
CA GLU A 266 -18.80 -19.45 -10.23
C GLU A 266 -19.37 -20.89 -10.33
N SER A 267 -19.85 -21.43 -9.21
CA SER A 267 -20.30 -22.83 -9.11
C SER A 267 -21.45 -23.16 -10.05
N VAL A 268 -22.45 -22.28 -10.13
CA VAL A 268 -23.63 -22.47 -10.96
C VAL A 268 -23.33 -22.21 -12.43
N GLU A 269 -22.53 -21.19 -12.72
CA GLU A 269 -22.11 -20.84 -14.07
C GLU A 269 -21.25 -21.94 -14.72
N SER A 270 -20.54 -22.72 -13.90
CA SER A 270 -19.72 -23.84 -14.37
C SER A 270 -20.54 -25.04 -14.85
N LEU A 271 -21.83 -25.15 -14.48
CA LEU A 271 -22.66 -26.28 -14.86
C LEU A 271 -22.93 -26.29 -16.36
N SER A 272 -22.62 -27.41 -17.02
CA SER A 272 -22.75 -27.59 -18.48
C SER A 272 -24.18 -27.84 -18.92
N SER A 273 -25.03 -28.39 -18.06
CA SER A 273 -26.46 -28.67 -18.35
C SER A 273 -27.34 -27.76 -17.54
N VAL A 274 -28.07 -26.89 -18.21
CA VAL A 274 -28.95 -25.91 -17.58
C VAL A 274 -30.38 -26.33 -17.78
N ASN A 275 -31.11 -26.47 -16.68
CA ASN A 275 -32.58 -26.38 -16.76
C ASN A 275 -32.97 -24.89 -16.62
N SER A 276 -34.20 -24.55 -17.00
CA SER A 276 -34.70 -23.16 -16.94
C SER A 276 -34.59 -22.51 -15.55
N TYR A 277 -34.39 -23.28 -14.52
CA TYR A 277 -34.16 -22.83 -13.14
C TYR A 277 -32.83 -22.07 -12.97
N PHE A 278 -31.75 -22.50 -13.64
CA PHE A 278 -30.46 -21.86 -13.57
C PHE A 278 -30.25 -20.77 -14.64
N ASP A 279 -31.15 -20.65 -15.63
CA ASP A 279 -31.00 -19.65 -16.69
C ASP A 279 -31.00 -18.23 -16.11
N LYS A 280 -31.95 -17.94 -15.21
CA LYS A 280 -32.04 -16.63 -14.53
C LYS A 280 -30.79 -16.37 -13.68
N TYR A 281 -30.28 -17.40 -13.00
CA TYR A 281 -29.03 -17.25 -12.23
C TYR A 281 -27.87 -16.85 -13.14
N LYS A 282 -27.65 -17.55 -14.23
CA LYS A 282 -26.53 -17.27 -15.16
C LYS A 282 -26.68 -15.92 -15.86
N THR A 283 -27.87 -15.47 -16.17
CA THR A 283 -28.10 -14.28 -16.98
C THR A 283 -28.28 -13.00 -16.16
N GLU A 284 -28.78 -13.10 -14.93
CA GLU A 284 -29.13 -11.93 -14.12
C GLU A 284 -28.41 -11.92 -12.75
N VAL A 285 -28.57 -13.02 -11.98
CA VAL A 285 -28.16 -13.03 -10.58
C VAL A 285 -26.64 -13.12 -10.43
N GLY A 286 -26.00 -14.06 -11.10
CA GLY A 286 -24.55 -14.24 -11.04
C GLY A 286 -23.79 -13.00 -11.51
N PRO A 287 -24.11 -12.42 -12.69
CA PRO A 287 -23.48 -11.17 -13.13
C PRO A 287 -23.68 -10.01 -12.15
N PHE A 288 -24.86 -9.89 -11.53
CA PHE A 288 -25.12 -8.87 -10.53
C PHE A 288 -24.24 -9.06 -9.28
N VAL A 289 -24.21 -10.28 -8.72
CA VAL A 289 -23.39 -10.59 -7.53
C VAL A 289 -21.92 -10.36 -7.79
N LYS A 290 -21.42 -10.77 -8.98
CA LYS A 290 -20.03 -10.51 -9.38
C LYS A 290 -19.72 -9.02 -9.40
N GLN A 291 -20.62 -8.20 -9.94
CA GLN A 291 -20.45 -6.75 -9.96
C GLN A 291 -20.39 -6.17 -8.55
N GLU A 292 -21.30 -6.59 -7.65
CA GLU A 292 -21.32 -6.12 -6.25
C GLU A 292 -20.06 -6.51 -5.49
N LEU A 293 -19.59 -7.76 -5.64
CA LEU A 293 -18.36 -8.22 -4.99
C LEU A 293 -17.13 -7.51 -5.55
N GLN A 294 -17.07 -7.26 -6.86
CA GLN A 294 -15.99 -6.50 -7.47
C GLN A 294 -15.96 -5.05 -6.97
N GLN A 295 -17.12 -4.40 -6.85
CA GLN A 295 -17.22 -3.05 -6.29
C GLN A 295 -16.88 -2.99 -4.80
N GLY A 296 -17.08 -4.08 -4.07
CA GLY A 296 -16.74 -4.21 -2.66
C GLY A 296 -15.29 -4.58 -2.39
N SER A 297 -14.49 -4.88 -3.41
CA SER A 297 -13.07 -5.16 -3.27
C SER A 297 -12.26 -3.86 -3.16
N SER A 298 -11.13 -3.90 -2.46
CA SER A 298 -10.30 -2.71 -2.26
C SER A 298 -9.74 -2.15 -3.56
N THR A 299 -9.31 -3.04 -4.45
CA THR A 299 -8.91 -2.71 -5.83
C THR A 299 -9.55 -3.70 -6.81
N PRO A 300 -9.59 -3.41 -8.12
CA PRO A 300 -10.09 -4.36 -9.11
C PRO A 300 -9.35 -5.70 -9.10
N GLU A 301 -8.06 -5.68 -8.75
CA GLU A 301 -7.21 -6.87 -8.66
C GLU A 301 -7.52 -7.72 -7.43
N ASP A 302 -8.21 -7.16 -6.42
CA ASP A 302 -8.65 -7.88 -5.22
C ASP A 302 -9.96 -8.64 -5.42
N PHE A 303 -10.45 -8.70 -6.65
CA PHE A 303 -11.58 -9.54 -7.04
C PHE A 303 -11.12 -10.73 -7.87
N ILE A 304 -11.41 -11.94 -7.36
CA ILE A 304 -11.11 -13.20 -8.04
C ILE A 304 -12.41 -13.87 -8.44
N THR A 305 -12.48 -14.39 -9.65
CA THR A 305 -13.60 -15.21 -10.10
C THR A 305 -13.15 -16.24 -11.13
N SER A 306 -13.69 -17.46 -11.03
CA SER A 306 -13.45 -18.52 -12.00
C SER A 306 -14.59 -19.55 -11.99
N GLN A 307 -14.78 -20.22 -13.13
CA GLN A 307 -15.67 -21.39 -13.30
C GLN A 307 -14.91 -22.71 -13.11
N SER A 308 -13.60 -22.69 -13.05
CA SER A 308 -12.74 -23.83 -12.77
C SER A 308 -12.26 -23.77 -11.34
N ILE A 309 -12.50 -24.82 -10.55
CA ILE A 309 -12.07 -24.88 -9.16
C ILE A 309 -10.53 -24.86 -9.05
N ASP A 310 -9.81 -25.48 -9.98
CA ASP A 310 -8.35 -25.52 -10.00
C ASP A 310 -7.78 -24.12 -10.31
N ASP A 311 -8.39 -23.39 -11.25
CA ASP A 311 -8.01 -22.03 -11.58
C ASP A 311 -8.36 -21.07 -10.43
N PHE A 312 -9.56 -21.21 -9.86
CA PHE A 312 -9.99 -20.43 -8.70
C PHE A 312 -9.01 -20.56 -7.52
N THR A 313 -8.67 -21.80 -7.14
CA THR A 313 -7.76 -22.05 -6.03
C THR A 313 -6.33 -21.58 -6.33
N THR A 314 -5.91 -21.62 -7.59
CA THR A 314 -4.63 -21.08 -8.04
C THR A 314 -4.59 -19.55 -7.91
N GLN A 315 -5.62 -18.87 -8.40
CA GLN A 315 -5.73 -17.40 -8.28
C GLN A 315 -5.83 -16.98 -6.82
N LEU A 316 -6.61 -17.69 -6.00
CA LEU A 316 -6.75 -17.42 -4.57
C LEU A 316 -5.40 -17.47 -3.84
N LYS A 317 -4.60 -18.51 -4.09
CA LYS A 317 -3.25 -18.63 -3.53
C LYS A 317 -2.34 -17.51 -4.03
N GLN A 318 -2.43 -17.17 -5.30
CA GLN A 318 -1.55 -16.17 -5.90
C GLN A 318 -1.84 -14.77 -5.36
N ILE A 319 -3.11 -14.35 -5.31
CA ILE A 319 -3.44 -12.99 -4.84
C ILE A 319 -3.05 -12.79 -3.38
N VAL A 320 -3.35 -13.77 -2.50
CA VAL A 320 -2.98 -13.64 -1.11
C VAL A 320 -1.46 -13.62 -0.97
N LYS A 321 -0.75 -14.49 -1.70
CA LYS A 321 0.71 -14.48 -1.71
C LYS A 321 1.28 -13.14 -2.20
N ASP A 322 0.73 -12.56 -3.25
CA ASP A 322 1.19 -11.28 -3.80
C ASP A 322 0.95 -10.14 -2.81
N ARG A 323 -0.20 -10.11 -2.14
CA ARG A 323 -0.50 -9.12 -1.10
C ARG A 323 0.41 -9.26 0.13
N LEU A 324 0.73 -10.48 0.55
CA LEU A 324 1.64 -10.75 1.65
C LEU A 324 3.11 -10.48 1.31
N ALA A 325 3.48 -10.56 0.03
CA ALA A 325 4.85 -10.34 -0.44
C ALA A 325 5.17 -8.87 -0.77
N GLN A 326 4.18 -7.98 -0.72
CA GLN A 326 4.41 -6.56 -1.00
C GLN A 326 5.34 -5.97 0.06
N SER A 327 6.50 -5.48 -0.40
CA SER A 327 7.41 -4.77 0.48
C SER A 327 6.77 -3.47 0.94
N THR A 328 6.89 -3.18 2.23
CA THR A 328 6.44 -1.91 2.81
C THR A 328 7.12 -0.75 2.11
N PRO A 329 6.39 0.31 1.75
CA PRO A 329 7.01 1.51 1.22
C PRO A 329 8.06 2.07 2.17
N ALA A 330 9.20 2.45 1.64
CA ALA A 330 10.21 3.19 2.38
C ALA A 330 9.97 4.69 2.26
N THR A 331 9.99 5.40 3.38
CA THR A 331 9.88 6.86 3.43
C THR A 331 11.17 7.46 3.95
N ALA A 332 11.77 8.32 3.16
CA ALA A 332 12.92 9.12 3.56
C ALA A 332 12.47 10.55 3.88
N SER A 333 13.05 11.14 4.91
CA SER A 333 12.84 12.53 5.30
C SER A 333 14.18 13.20 5.54
N LEU A 334 14.50 14.20 4.73
CA LEU A 334 15.69 15.04 4.86
C LEU A 334 15.33 16.38 5.49
N THR A 335 16.01 16.78 6.54
CA THR A 335 15.89 18.10 7.13
C THR A 335 17.02 18.97 6.61
N ILE A 336 16.69 20.08 5.98
CA ILE A 336 17.63 21.11 5.52
C ILE A 336 17.85 22.11 6.64
N ALA A 337 19.09 22.46 6.89
CA ALA A 337 19.41 23.42 7.96
C ALA A 337 18.90 24.82 7.63
N ASN A 338 18.56 25.59 8.67
CA ASN A 338 17.91 26.90 8.54
C ASN A 338 18.74 27.97 7.82
N GLN A 339 20.04 27.73 7.62
CA GLN A 339 20.93 28.60 6.85
C GLN A 339 20.72 28.50 5.33
N PHE A 340 19.84 27.60 4.89
CA PHE A 340 19.60 27.30 3.48
C PHE A 340 18.10 27.34 3.17
N ASP A 341 17.75 27.91 2.03
CA ASP A 341 16.41 27.90 1.49
C ASP A 341 16.29 26.84 0.40
N ILE A 342 15.31 25.93 0.52
CA ILE A 342 15.05 24.89 -0.48
C ILE A 342 14.54 25.56 -1.76
N GLN A 343 15.22 25.33 -2.89
CA GLN A 343 14.83 25.84 -4.20
C GLN A 343 14.02 24.81 -4.97
N SER A 344 14.44 23.55 -4.93
CA SER A 344 13.76 22.44 -5.60
C SER A 344 14.12 21.10 -4.97
N ALA A 345 13.24 20.10 -5.16
CA ALA A 345 13.56 18.72 -4.88
C ALA A 345 12.80 17.79 -5.84
N THR A 346 13.48 16.72 -6.26
CA THR A 346 12.93 15.62 -7.05
C THR A 346 13.46 14.31 -6.51
N ALA A 347 12.81 13.20 -6.82
CA ALA A 347 13.36 11.88 -6.54
C ALA A 347 13.11 10.93 -7.70
N THR A 348 14.02 9.99 -7.89
CA THR A 348 13.91 8.96 -8.92
C THR A 348 14.29 7.60 -8.38
N ASP A 349 13.72 6.56 -8.97
CA ASP A 349 14.12 5.18 -8.75
C ASP A 349 15.33 4.78 -9.63
N ASP A 350 15.82 3.53 -9.48
CA ASP A 350 16.94 2.98 -10.28
C ASP A 350 16.63 2.90 -11.79
N ALA A 351 15.35 2.89 -12.17
CA ALA A 351 14.94 2.90 -13.58
C ALA A 351 14.77 4.31 -14.14
N GLY A 352 14.91 5.34 -13.29
CA GLY A 352 14.73 6.74 -13.65
C GLY A 352 13.28 7.20 -13.65
N ASN A 353 12.36 6.43 -13.06
CA ASN A 353 10.97 6.87 -12.87
C ASN A 353 10.88 7.86 -11.72
N ASP A 354 9.97 8.82 -11.84
CA ASP A 354 9.72 9.81 -10.80
C ASP A 354 9.10 9.16 -9.55
N VAL A 355 9.65 9.53 -8.39
CA VAL A 355 9.13 9.16 -7.07
C VAL A 355 8.50 10.41 -6.44
N PRO A 356 7.30 10.28 -5.84
CA PRO A 356 6.62 11.42 -5.20
C PRO A 356 7.48 12.09 -4.13
N VAL A 357 7.62 13.41 -4.22
CA VAL A 357 8.35 14.24 -3.26
C VAL A 357 7.42 15.28 -2.65
N GLN A 358 7.54 15.50 -1.35
CA GLN A 358 6.87 16.56 -0.63
C GLN A 358 7.89 17.48 0.05
N ILE A 359 7.67 18.79 -0.04
CA ILE A 359 8.46 19.80 0.66
C ILE A 359 7.57 20.46 1.70
N ASN A 360 7.97 20.36 2.97
CA ASN A 360 7.24 20.91 4.12
C ASN A 360 8.20 21.75 4.98
N GLY A 361 8.20 23.07 4.79
CA GLY A 361 9.18 23.95 5.41
C GLY A 361 10.60 23.56 5.04
N GLN A 362 11.41 23.18 6.01
CA GLN A 362 12.79 22.72 5.82
C GLN A 362 12.93 21.20 5.66
N THR A 363 11.83 20.46 5.44
CA THR A 363 11.85 19.01 5.28
C THR A 363 11.48 18.62 3.86
N ILE A 364 12.28 17.75 3.25
CA ILE A 364 12.03 17.10 1.97
C ILE A 364 11.73 15.63 2.28
N SER A 365 10.58 15.13 1.86
CA SER A 365 10.20 13.72 2.04
C SER A 365 9.96 13.05 0.70
N ALA A 366 10.43 11.80 0.55
CA ALA A 366 10.17 10.94 -0.59
C ALA A 366 9.73 9.56 -0.12
N THR A 367 8.68 9.01 -0.75
CA THR A 367 8.13 7.69 -0.40
C THR A 367 8.13 6.79 -1.63
N SER A 368 8.68 5.58 -1.49
CA SER A 368 8.66 4.57 -2.55
C SER A 368 7.24 4.12 -2.86
N THR A 369 7.02 3.63 -4.06
CA THR A 369 5.78 2.88 -4.35
C THR A 369 5.78 1.54 -3.61
N GLU A 370 4.60 1.06 -3.30
CA GLU A 370 4.41 -0.26 -2.70
C GLU A 370 4.98 -1.35 -3.63
N GLY A 371 5.64 -2.35 -3.06
CA GLY A 371 6.26 -3.43 -3.82
C GLY A 371 7.58 -3.07 -4.53
N TYR A 372 8.00 -1.81 -4.51
CA TYR A 372 9.28 -1.43 -5.09
C TYR A 372 10.45 -1.98 -4.28
N VAL A 373 11.47 -2.46 -4.96
CA VAL A 373 12.76 -2.90 -4.40
C VAL A 373 13.88 -2.33 -5.26
N GLY A 374 14.84 -1.65 -4.65
CA GLY A 374 15.93 -0.98 -5.35
C GLY A 374 16.38 0.26 -4.60
N ASN A 375 17.04 1.21 -5.27
CA ASN A 375 17.45 2.45 -4.65
C ASN A 375 16.56 3.60 -5.10
N ILE A 376 16.30 4.53 -4.21
CA ILE A 376 15.68 5.82 -4.51
C ILE A 376 16.71 6.90 -4.24
N THR A 377 16.79 7.85 -5.15
CA THR A 377 17.69 8.99 -5.07
C THR A 377 16.89 10.28 -5.04
N ILE A 378 17.06 11.06 -3.98
CA ILE A 378 16.51 12.40 -3.83
C ILE A 378 17.57 13.39 -4.32
N HIS A 379 17.21 14.25 -5.26
CA HIS A 379 17.99 15.37 -5.74
C HIS A 379 17.37 16.65 -5.18
N TYR A 380 18.18 17.55 -4.61
CA TYR A 380 17.67 18.82 -4.11
C TYR A 380 18.65 19.96 -4.39
N GLU A 381 18.08 21.16 -4.54
CA GLU A 381 18.83 22.39 -4.62
C GLU A 381 18.48 23.28 -3.44
N VAL A 382 19.50 23.86 -2.83
CA VAL A 382 19.33 24.84 -1.74
C VAL A 382 20.20 26.04 -2.00
N LYS A 383 19.75 27.22 -1.54
CA LYS A 383 20.51 28.46 -1.59
C LYS A 383 20.85 28.91 -0.19
N GLU A 384 22.08 29.38 0.03
CA GLU A 384 22.46 30.07 1.26
C GLU A 384 21.56 31.29 1.49
N ASN A 385 21.00 31.42 2.68
CA ASN A 385 20.20 32.59 3.05
C ASN A 385 20.96 33.51 4.02
N THR A 386 22.07 33.05 4.58
CA THR A 386 22.97 33.77 5.45
C THR A 386 24.43 33.50 5.06
N ALA A 387 25.39 34.31 5.54
CA ALA A 387 26.81 34.05 5.39
C ALA A 387 27.21 32.75 6.08
N ILE A 388 28.06 31.96 5.43
CA ILE A 388 28.55 30.66 5.93
C ILE A 388 30.04 30.82 6.26
N ASP A 389 30.36 31.11 7.52
CA ASP A 389 31.67 31.46 7.99
C ASP A 389 32.49 30.26 8.52
N ALA A 390 31.87 29.10 8.63
CA ALA A 390 32.48 27.86 9.10
C ALA A 390 31.88 26.65 8.34
N GLU A 391 32.46 25.47 8.53
CA GLU A 391 31.86 24.22 8.06
C GLU A 391 30.48 24.11 8.67
N THR A 392 29.47 23.95 7.81
CA THR A 392 28.05 24.01 8.18
C THR A 392 27.28 22.78 7.67
N LEU A 393 26.46 22.21 8.54
CA LEU A 393 25.52 21.17 8.17
C LEU A 393 24.51 21.72 7.14
N VAL A 394 24.33 21.03 6.03
CA VAL A 394 23.32 21.36 5.00
C VAL A 394 22.09 20.50 5.19
N SER A 395 22.28 19.18 5.31
CA SER A 395 21.18 18.25 5.47
C SER A 395 21.53 17.07 6.36
N SER A 396 20.52 16.57 7.06
CA SER A 396 20.49 15.30 7.79
C SER A 396 19.12 14.67 7.62
N GLY A 397 18.92 13.43 7.98
CA GLY A 397 17.62 12.83 7.85
C GLY A 397 17.55 11.38 8.26
N THR A 398 16.35 10.81 8.07
CA THR A 398 16.05 9.41 8.40
C THR A 398 15.31 8.74 7.24
N MET A 399 15.45 7.43 7.16
CA MET A 399 14.62 6.56 6.32
C MET A 399 13.94 5.53 7.20
N ASN A 400 12.66 5.30 6.96
CA ASN A 400 11.85 4.29 7.63
C ASN A 400 11.23 3.35 6.59
N GLN A 401 11.29 2.04 6.84
CA GLN A 401 10.63 1.01 6.05
C GLN A 401 10.18 -0.10 7.00
N GLY A 402 8.87 -0.21 7.26
CA GLY A 402 8.34 -1.15 8.26
C GLY A 402 9.00 -0.96 9.62
N THR A 403 9.70 -1.99 10.08
CA THR A 403 10.45 -1.98 11.35
C THR A 403 11.86 -1.39 11.24
N ILE A 404 12.34 -1.13 10.02
CA ILE A 404 13.66 -0.57 9.77
C ILE A 404 13.61 0.95 9.92
N ALA A 405 14.50 1.48 10.76
CA ALA A 405 14.79 2.91 10.83
C ALA A 405 16.29 3.13 10.66
N LYS A 406 16.68 3.98 9.70
CA LYS A 406 18.09 4.30 9.39
C LYS A 406 18.28 5.81 9.34
N GLU A 407 19.50 6.26 9.61
CA GLU A 407 19.87 7.66 9.51
C GLU A 407 20.71 7.91 8.27
N PHE A 408 20.45 9.01 7.57
CA PHE A 408 21.34 9.49 6.52
C PHE A 408 22.62 10.05 7.13
N PRO A 409 23.77 9.85 6.48
CA PRO A 409 24.96 10.62 6.79
C PRO A 409 24.68 12.12 6.76
N GLU A 410 25.29 12.88 7.66
CA GLU A 410 25.23 14.33 7.61
C GLU A 410 25.97 14.85 6.38
N ALA A 411 25.35 15.73 5.59
CA ALA A 411 26.00 16.44 4.51
C ALA A 411 26.39 17.84 4.98
N THR A 412 27.69 18.16 4.94
CA THR A 412 28.23 19.45 5.34
C THR A 412 28.87 20.17 4.16
N ILE A 413 28.98 21.49 4.25
CA ILE A 413 29.66 22.34 3.28
C ILE A 413 30.74 23.20 4.02
N PRO A 414 31.92 23.37 3.46
CA PRO A 414 32.89 24.27 4.02
C PRO A 414 32.43 25.73 4.00
N LYS A 415 33.08 26.59 4.77
CA LYS A 415 32.83 28.02 4.76
C LYS A 415 32.82 28.58 3.33
N ASN A 416 32.09 29.65 3.15
CA ASN A 416 32.07 30.40 1.91
C ASN A 416 33.10 31.56 2.04
N ASP A 417 34.24 31.41 1.39
CA ASP A 417 35.31 32.43 1.45
C ASP A 417 34.87 33.78 0.85
N ASN A 418 33.84 33.81 0.07
CA ASN A 418 33.22 35.00 -0.55
C ASN A 418 31.99 35.51 0.20
N ALA A 419 31.61 34.93 1.34
CA ALA A 419 30.37 35.23 2.05
C ALA A 419 30.18 36.72 2.35
N HIS A 420 31.26 37.46 2.58
CA HIS A 420 31.27 38.87 2.89
C HIS A 420 31.78 39.77 1.75
N ALA A 421 32.08 39.20 0.59
CA ALA A 421 32.60 39.98 -0.54
C ALA A 421 31.55 40.97 -1.09
N CYS A 422 30.28 40.71 -0.83
CA CYS A 422 29.16 41.58 -1.22
C CYS A 422 28.71 42.52 -0.10
N ASP A 423 29.31 42.43 1.10
CA ASP A 423 29.07 43.35 2.21
C ASP A 423 29.83 44.69 1.96
N VAL A 424 29.61 45.26 0.78
CA VAL A 424 30.12 46.58 0.48
C VAL A 424 29.35 47.57 1.36
N THR A 425 29.90 47.92 2.50
CA THR A 425 29.57 49.23 3.09
C THR A 425 29.95 50.23 2.03
N PRO A 426 29.03 51.05 1.51
CA PRO A 426 29.44 52.18 0.68
C PRO A 426 30.41 53.00 1.51
N GLU A 427 31.69 53.06 1.08
CA GLU A 427 32.55 54.09 1.66
C GLU A 427 31.80 55.38 1.50
N ASP A 428 31.54 56.06 2.62
CA ASP A 428 30.98 57.40 2.58
C ASP A 428 31.85 58.22 1.63
N PRO A 429 31.28 58.75 0.53
CA PRO A 429 32.09 59.50 -0.43
C PRO A 429 32.70 60.65 0.31
N THR A 430 34.02 60.59 0.49
CA THR A 430 34.75 61.71 1.08
C THR A 430 34.78 62.84 0.05
N ILE A 431 33.84 63.77 0.20
CA ILE A 431 33.82 64.94 -0.63
C ILE A 431 34.83 65.94 -0.04
N THR A 432 35.98 66.01 -0.66
CA THR A 432 36.94 67.07 -0.37
C THR A 432 36.60 68.26 -1.26
N LYS A 433 36.26 69.36 -0.63
CA LYS A 433 36.09 70.66 -1.30
C LYS A 433 37.44 71.39 -1.27
N ASP A 434 37.95 71.67 -2.42
CA ASP A 434 39.00 72.68 -2.54
C ASP A 434 38.56 73.76 -3.54
N ILE A 435 39.08 74.92 -3.43
CA ILE A 435 38.86 76.02 -4.36
C ILE A 435 40.21 76.27 -5.01
N GLU A 436 40.31 75.96 -6.31
CA GLU A 436 41.55 76.14 -7.08
C GLU A 436 42.80 75.55 -6.40
N ASN A 437 42.68 74.35 -5.82
CA ASN A 437 43.71 73.63 -5.05
C ASN A 437 44.15 74.33 -3.74
N GLN A 438 43.28 75.10 -3.15
CA GLN A 438 43.50 75.72 -1.84
C GLN A 438 42.32 75.44 -0.91
N GLU A 439 42.62 75.24 0.40
CA GLU A 439 41.59 75.05 1.42
C GLU A 439 40.73 76.31 1.63
N HIS A 440 41.25 77.46 1.26
CA HIS A 440 40.59 78.75 1.41
C HIS A 440 40.99 79.68 0.28
N LEU A 441 40.02 80.37 -0.30
CA LEU A 441 40.22 81.38 -1.33
C LEU A 441 39.69 82.72 -0.82
N ASP A 442 40.57 83.74 -0.70
CA ASP A 442 40.19 85.09 -0.37
C ASP A 442 39.70 85.80 -1.63
N LEU A 443 38.41 85.97 -1.76
CA LEU A 443 37.83 86.73 -2.85
C LEU A 443 37.92 88.25 -2.56
N THR A 444 38.70 88.95 -3.32
CA THR A 444 38.95 90.36 -3.15
C THR A 444 37.95 91.22 -3.96
N ASN A 445 37.24 90.56 -4.90
CA ASN A 445 36.23 91.27 -5.74
C ASN A 445 34.91 90.46 -5.79
N ARG A 446 33.79 91.16 -5.79
CA ARG A 446 32.46 90.61 -5.72
C ARG A 446 32.04 89.89 -7.02
N GLU A 447 32.82 90.03 -8.09
CA GLU A 447 32.57 89.42 -9.42
C GLU A 447 33.52 88.31 -9.76
N ASP A 448 34.40 87.89 -8.82
CA ASP A 448 35.35 86.79 -9.03
C ASP A 448 34.56 85.48 -9.14
N SER A 449 34.84 84.67 -10.16
CA SER A 449 34.30 83.36 -10.37
C SER A 449 35.38 82.35 -10.09
N PHE A 450 35.02 81.17 -9.51
CA PHE A 450 35.95 80.05 -9.28
C PHE A 450 35.29 78.75 -9.58
N ASP A 451 36.07 77.77 -9.96
CA ASP A 451 35.63 76.41 -10.25
C ASP A 451 35.74 75.52 -9.02
N TRP A 452 34.65 74.84 -8.76
CA TRP A 452 34.62 73.81 -7.73
C TRP A 452 35.08 72.45 -8.30
N HIS A 453 36.11 71.85 -7.73
CA HIS A 453 36.49 70.49 -8.01
C HIS A 453 35.97 69.58 -6.93
N VAL A 454 35.15 68.61 -7.35
CA VAL A 454 34.66 67.56 -6.46
C VAL A 454 35.32 66.25 -6.90
N LYS A 455 36.11 65.66 -6.04
CA LYS A 455 36.57 64.27 -6.22
C LYS A 455 35.66 63.36 -5.46
N THR A 456 35.00 62.46 -6.18
CA THR A 456 34.22 61.34 -5.63
C THR A 456 35.04 60.10 -5.57
#